data_e29085caf9880810618a4c7ef6a0dd75
#
_entry.id   e29085caf9880810618a4c7ef6a0dd75
#
_cell.length_a   1.000
_cell.length_b   1.000
_cell.length_c   1.000
_cell.angle_alpha   90.00
_cell.angle_beta   90.00
_cell.angle_gamma   90.00
#
_symmetry.space_group_name_H-M   'P 1'
#
loop_
_entity.id
_entity.type
_entity.pdbx_description
1 polymer ?
#
loop_
_entity_poly.entity_id
_entity_poly.type
_entity_poly.pdbx_seq_one_letter_code
_entity_poly.pdbx_strand_id
1 'polypeptide(L)'
;MSIFENFEKKLQAEPKSIVFTEGTDARILSAASRLLAGKTLKVILLGEVEAVKQAAAEGGFDITGAEIIDPAAYAGFDEMVAKMVELRKGKMTDEQCRAALSKGNYFGTMLVKQGKADCLLGGATYSTADTVRPALQLIKCKPGIKSVSSCFILMRGDESIAMGDCAINIDPSEDEIVESTIETAHTAEVFGIDPRVALLSYSTKGSGKGETVDKMRNATLRVQEACPELKVDGELQFDAAVAPEVGQLKAPGSKVAGYANTFIFPNINAGNIGYKIAQRLGGFEAYGPILQGLNAPINDLSRGCNAEEVYKMALITAALI
;
A
#
# COMPACT_ATOMS: atom_id res chain seq x y z
N MET A 1 -9.65 -11.36 18.59
CA MET A 1 -9.83 -9.96 18.17
C MET A 1 -9.28 -9.88 16.76
N SER A 2 -10.05 -9.38 15.81
CA SER A 2 -9.56 -9.24 14.43
C SER A 2 -8.47 -8.20 14.32
N ILE A 3 -7.63 -8.24 13.27
CA ILE A 3 -6.59 -7.24 13.03
C ILE A 3 -7.19 -5.83 12.87
N PHE A 4 -8.36 -5.74 12.23
CA PHE A 4 -9.06 -4.47 12.04
C PHE A 4 -9.58 -3.88 13.35
N GLU A 5 -10.08 -4.69 14.28
CA GLU A 5 -10.43 -4.23 15.64
C GLU A 5 -9.20 -3.69 16.40
N ASN A 6 -8.01 -4.28 16.16
CA ASN A 6 -6.77 -3.77 16.73
C ASN A 6 -6.39 -2.41 16.11
N PHE A 7 -6.52 -2.26 14.79
CA PHE A 7 -6.29 -0.97 14.10
C PHE A 7 -7.27 0.10 14.61
N GLU A 8 -8.56 -0.22 14.71
CA GLU A 8 -9.56 0.70 15.25
C GLU A 8 -9.18 1.19 16.65
N LYS A 9 -8.83 0.29 17.56
CA LYS A 9 -8.43 0.65 18.93
C LYS A 9 -7.18 1.53 18.97
N LYS A 10 -6.15 1.18 18.19
CA LYS A 10 -4.92 1.98 18.08
C LYS A 10 -5.23 3.38 17.56
N LEU A 11 -6.03 3.48 16.50
CA LEU A 11 -6.39 4.74 15.87
C LEU A 11 -7.38 5.58 16.71
N GLN A 12 -8.25 4.94 17.50
CA GLN A 12 -9.08 5.64 18.48
C GLN A 12 -8.24 6.27 19.61
N ALA A 13 -7.16 5.61 20.01
CA ALA A 13 -6.25 6.13 21.03
C ALA A 13 -5.38 7.29 20.49
N GLU A 14 -4.99 7.22 19.21
CA GLU A 14 -4.17 8.23 18.53
C GLU A 14 -4.73 8.52 17.13
N PRO A 15 -5.81 9.31 17.00
CA PRO A 15 -6.47 9.55 15.74
C PRO A 15 -5.58 10.26 14.72
N LYS A 16 -5.36 9.63 13.58
CA LYS A 16 -4.69 10.21 12.41
C LYS A 16 -5.69 10.87 11.48
N SER A 17 -5.22 11.75 10.60
CA SER A 17 -6.03 12.40 9.57
C SER A 17 -5.82 11.74 8.21
N ILE A 18 -6.91 11.42 7.53
CA ILE A 18 -6.91 10.80 6.20
C ILE A 18 -7.61 11.69 5.18
N VAL A 19 -6.99 11.85 4.00
CA VAL A 19 -7.62 12.51 2.85
C VAL A 19 -8.20 11.47 1.91
N PHE A 20 -9.48 11.63 1.57
CA PHE A 20 -10.12 10.95 0.46
C PHE A 20 -10.27 11.90 -0.72
N THR A 21 -9.81 11.47 -1.87
CA THR A 21 -9.71 12.31 -3.07
C THR A 21 -10.99 12.40 -3.89
N GLU A 22 -11.98 11.53 -3.63
CA GLU A 22 -13.27 11.46 -4.32
C GLU A 22 -14.44 11.61 -3.34
N GLY A 23 -14.59 12.80 -2.77
CA GLY A 23 -15.54 13.07 -1.68
C GLY A 23 -17.01 12.92 -2.02
N THR A 24 -17.40 12.78 -3.30
CA THR A 24 -18.78 12.52 -3.74
C THR A 24 -19.07 11.04 -4.03
N ASP A 25 -18.05 10.16 -4.00
CA ASP A 25 -18.27 8.73 -4.25
C ASP A 25 -18.97 8.07 -3.06
N ALA A 26 -20.07 7.37 -3.33
CA ALA A 26 -20.90 6.76 -2.29
C ALA A 26 -20.14 5.73 -1.43
N ARG A 27 -19.14 5.03 -1.99
CA ARG A 27 -18.31 4.06 -1.25
C ARG A 27 -17.40 4.78 -0.26
N ILE A 28 -16.83 5.92 -0.68
CA ILE A 28 -16.01 6.80 0.15
C ILE A 28 -16.86 7.40 1.27
N LEU A 29 -18.04 7.94 0.95
CA LEU A 29 -18.95 8.54 1.93
C LEU A 29 -19.43 7.51 2.97
N SER A 30 -19.73 6.29 2.55
CA SER A 30 -20.08 5.18 3.45
C SER A 30 -18.93 4.85 4.42
N ALA A 31 -17.69 4.74 3.91
CA ALA A 31 -16.53 4.48 4.74
C ALA A 31 -16.25 5.65 5.69
N ALA A 32 -16.30 6.89 5.19
CA ALA A 32 -16.10 8.11 5.97
C ALA A 32 -17.10 8.22 7.14
N SER A 33 -18.39 7.96 6.90
CA SER A 33 -19.41 7.93 7.93
C SER A 33 -19.09 6.93 9.05
N ARG A 34 -18.64 5.73 8.71
CA ARG A 34 -18.24 4.70 9.70
C ARG A 34 -17.00 5.11 10.49
N LEU A 35 -15.99 5.67 9.84
CA LEU A 35 -14.75 6.15 10.48
C LEU A 35 -15.04 7.27 11.49
N LEU A 36 -15.92 8.19 11.13
CA LEU A 36 -16.35 9.30 11.99
C LEU A 36 -17.18 8.80 13.18
N ALA A 37 -18.18 7.95 12.93
CA ALA A 37 -18.99 7.34 13.98
C ALA A 37 -18.14 6.55 14.99
N GLY A 38 -17.14 5.81 14.51
CA GLY A 38 -16.17 5.07 15.32
C GLY A 38 -15.11 5.95 15.99
N LYS A 39 -15.02 7.23 15.63
CA LYS A 39 -13.93 8.15 16.07
C LYS A 39 -12.53 7.59 15.83
N THR A 40 -12.37 6.84 14.74
CA THR A 40 -11.12 6.16 14.41
C THR A 40 -10.14 7.06 13.67
N LEU A 41 -10.67 7.92 12.78
CA LEU A 41 -9.86 8.85 11.98
C LEU A 41 -10.51 10.23 11.90
N LYS A 42 -9.67 11.25 11.73
CA LYS A 42 -10.10 12.58 11.26
C LYS A 42 -10.21 12.49 9.73
N VAL A 43 -11.37 12.79 9.19
CA VAL A 43 -11.67 12.60 7.78
C VAL A 43 -11.66 13.92 7.03
N ILE A 44 -10.91 13.99 5.94
CA ILE A 44 -10.90 15.09 4.96
C ILE A 44 -11.45 14.54 3.65
N LEU A 45 -12.52 15.17 3.13
CA LEU A 45 -13.17 14.84 1.86
C LEU A 45 -12.87 15.94 0.83
N LEU A 46 -12.31 15.58 -0.31
CA LEU A 46 -12.07 16.54 -1.39
C LEU A 46 -13.24 16.61 -2.35
N GLY A 47 -13.71 17.82 -2.62
CA GLY A 47 -14.78 18.10 -3.56
C GLY A 47 -15.47 19.40 -3.26
N GLU A 48 -16.34 19.84 -4.18
CA GLU A 48 -17.20 20.99 -3.98
C GLU A 48 -18.12 20.72 -2.76
N VAL A 49 -18.19 21.67 -1.82
CA VAL A 49 -18.77 21.47 -0.49
C VAL A 49 -20.23 21.03 -0.54
N GLU A 50 -21.05 21.72 -1.34
CA GLU A 50 -22.47 21.39 -1.42
C GLU A 50 -22.73 20.09 -2.18
N ALA A 51 -21.90 19.78 -3.20
CA ALA A 51 -21.98 18.50 -3.91
C ALA A 51 -21.65 17.32 -2.99
N VAL A 52 -20.63 17.44 -2.14
CA VAL A 52 -20.28 16.39 -1.15
C VAL A 52 -21.40 16.20 -0.13
N LYS A 53 -21.94 17.28 0.42
CA LYS A 53 -23.07 17.24 1.38
C LYS A 53 -24.32 16.63 0.75
N GLN A 54 -24.64 17.03 -0.49
CA GLN A 54 -25.79 16.49 -1.21
C GLN A 54 -25.63 14.99 -1.45
N ALA A 55 -24.47 14.54 -1.96
CA ALA A 55 -24.20 13.13 -2.19
C ALA A 55 -24.27 12.31 -0.89
N ALA A 56 -23.78 12.85 0.22
CA ALA A 56 -23.88 12.22 1.53
C ALA A 56 -25.36 12.10 1.99
N ALA A 57 -26.14 13.16 1.83
CA ALA A 57 -27.58 13.15 2.19
C ALA A 57 -28.38 12.16 1.34
N GLU A 58 -28.16 12.13 0.02
CA GLU A 58 -28.79 11.19 -0.91
C GLU A 58 -28.45 9.73 -0.58
N GLY A 59 -27.21 9.47 -0.16
CA GLY A 59 -26.76 8.14 0.27
C GLY A 59 -27.14 7.78 1.71
N GLY A 60 -27.68 8.72 2.50
CA GLY A 60 -27.99 8.52 3.92
C GLY A 60 -26.76 8.39 4.81
N PHE A 61 -25.62 8.97 4.40
CA PHE A 61 -24.36 8.90 5.13
C PHE A 61 -24.18 10.13 6.04
N ASP A 62 -23.99 9.90 7.34
CA ASP A 62 -23.63 10.97 8.27
C ASP A 62 -22.12 11.25 8.19
N ILE A 63 -21.78 12.41 7.66
CA ILE A 63 -20.41 12.90 7.57
C ILE A 63 -20.14 14.07 8.53
N THR A 64 -20.96 14.22 9.57
CA THR A 64 -20.77 15.24 10.59
C THR A 64 -19.38 15.06 11.25
N GLY A 65 -18.58 16.12 11.22
CA GLY A 65 -17.20 16.11 11.71
C GLY A 65 -16.14 15.85 10.64
N ALA A 66 -16.52 15.55 9.39
CA ALA A 66 -15.56 15.59 8.28
C ALA A 66 -15.20 17.04 7.92
N GLU A 67 -13.94 17.28 7.60
CA GLU A 67 -13.50 18.49 6.91
C GLU A 67 -13.75 18.29 5.40
N ILE A 68 -14.47 19.22 4.77
CA ILE A 68 -14.69 19.19 3.31
C ILE A 68 -13.86 20.32 2.70
N ILE A 69 -12.97 19.97 1.78
CA ILE A 69 -12.10 20.94 1.10
C ILE A 69 -12.39 20.92 -0.39
N ASP A 70 -12.82 22.07 -0.92
CA ASP A 70 -12.91 22.32 -2.35
C ASP A 70 -11.55 22.83 -2.86
N PRO A 71 -10.83 22.07 -3.70
CA PRO A 71 -9.58 22.53 -4.28
C PRO A 71 -9.72 23.85 -5.06
N ALA A 72 -10.89 24.10 -5.68
CA ALA A 72 -11.14 25.29 -6.47
C ALA A 72 -11.37 26.56 -5.62
N ALA A 73 -11.84 26.38 -4.38
CA ALA A 73 -12.12 27.47 -3.44
C ALA A 73 -11.10 27.54 -2.28
N TYR A 74 -10.01 26.78 -2.36
CA TYR A 74 -9.03 26.69 -1.27
C TYR A 74 -8.20 27.98 -1.14
N ALA A 75 -8.33 28.67 0.00
CA ALA A 75 -7.67 29.95 0.23
C ALA A 75 -6.12 29.91 0.12
N GLY A 76 -5.50 28.78 0.47
CA GLY A 76 -4.04 28.57 0.37
C GLY A 76 -3.59 27.99 -0.98
N PHE A 77 -4.39 28.08 -2.05
CA PHE A 77 -4.08 27.43 -3.32
C PHE A 77 -2.80 27.97 -3.97
N ASP A 78 -2.61 29.30 -4.00
CA ASP A 78 -1.43 29.92 -4.59
C ASP A 78 -0.14 29.57 -3.84
N GLU A 79 -0.19 29.50 -2.50
CA GLU A 79 0.93 29.04 -1.69
C GLU A 79 1.26 27.57 -1.95
N MET A 80 0.23 26.73 -2.14
CA MET A 80 0.39 25.33 -2.50
C MET A 80 1.02 25.16 -3.87
N VAL A 81 0.62 25.98 -4.85
CA VAL A 81 1.24 26.03 -6.19
C VAL A 81 2.72 26.40 -6.08
N ALA A 82 3.05 27.49 -5.39
CA ALA A 82 4.43 27.93 -5.21
C ALA A 82 5.29 26.83 -4.58
N LYS A 83 4.75 26.15 -3.56
CA LYS A 83 5.44 25.02 -2.91
C LYS A 83 5.62 23.83 -3.85
N MET A 84 4.64 23.52 -4.68
CA MET A 84 4.75 22.45 -5.67
C MET A 84 5.81 22.77 -6.73
N VAL A 85 5.86 24.02 -7.24
CA VAL A 85 6.91 24.47 -8.19
C VAL A 85 8.30 24.27 -7.58
N GLU A 86 8.50 24.67 -6.31
CA GLU A 86 9.76 24.46 -5.60
C GLU A 86 10.12 22.95 -5.54
N LEU A 87 9.17 22.10 -5.14
CA LEU A 87 9.37 20.65 -5.04
C LEU A 87 9.70 19.99 -6.38
N ARG A 88 9.17 20.54 -7.49
CA ARG A 88 9.37 20.02 -8.84
C ARG A 88 10.69 20.46 -9.48
N LYS A 89 11.39 21.44 -8.90
CA LYS A 89 12.74 21.87 -9.31
C LYS A 89 12.86 22.10 -10.82
N GLY A 90 11.94 22.84 -11.42
CA GLY A 90 11.93 23.15 -12.86
C GLY A 90 11.38 22.04 -13.77
N LYS A 91 10.96 20.90 -13.23
CA LYS A 91 10.30 19.81 -14.02
C LYS A 91 8.84 20.10 -14.35
N MET A 92 8.24 21.11 -13.76
CA MET A 92 6.89 21.60 -14.04
C MET A 92 6.87 23.13 -13.91
N THR A 93 6.13 23.80 -14.83
CA THR A 93 5.87 25.24 -14.76
C THR A 93 4.80 25.54 -13.70
N ASP A 94 4.62 26.82 -13.34
CA ASP A 94 3.52 27.28 -12.47
C ASP A 94 2.16 26.83 -13.01
N GLU A 95 1.91 27.06 -14.30
CA GLU A 95 0.66 26.68 -14.96
C GLU A 95 0.41 25.17 -14.90
N GLN A 96 1.45 24.37 -15.10
CA GLN A 96 1.36 22.90 -15.00
C GLN A 96 1.07 22.45 -13.56
N CYS A 97 1.67 23.11 -12.56
CA CYS A 97 1.39 22.85 -11.15
C CYS A 97 -0.05 23.23 -10.79
N ARG A 98 -0.56 24.38 -11.25
CA ARG A 98 -1.97 24.79 -11.06
C ARG A 98 -2.93 23.78 -11.68
N ALA A 99 -2.69 23.38 -12.92
CA ALA A 99 -3.50 22.39 -13.62
C ALA A 99 -3.46 21.00 -12.93
N ALA A 100 -2.34 20.62 -12.34
CA ALA A 100 -2.24 19.39 -11.56
C ALA A 100 -2.99 19.51 -10.24
N LEU A 101 -2.83 20.58 -9.49
CA LEU A 101 -3.47 20.81 -8.20
C LEU A 101 -4.98 21.03 -8.28
N SER A 102 -5.54 21.31 -9.45
CA SER A 102 -7.00 21.28 -9.65
C SER A 102 -7.58 19.87 -9.59
N LYS A 103 -6.73 18.82 -9.59
CA LYS A 103 -7.14 17.41 -9.48
C LYS A 103 -6.99 16.94 -8.04
N GLY A 104 -8.00 16.26 -7.51
CA GLY A 104 -8.02 15.79 -6.12
C GLY A 104 -6.82 14.93 -5.72
N ASN A 105 -6.29 14.08 -6.63
CA ASN A 105 -5.12 13.25 -6.36
C ASN A 105 -3.84 14.08 -6.08
N TYR A 106 -3.55 15.10 -6.87
CA TYR A 106 -2.42 16.00 -6.63
C TYR A 106 -2.65 16.90 -5.42
N PHE A 107 -3.86 17.45 -5.30
CA PHE A 107 -4.21 18.33 -4.20
C PHE A 107 -4.12 17.60 -2.85
N GLY A 108 -4.74 16.42 -2.73
CA GLY A 108 -4.66 15.59 -1.52
C GLY A 108 -3.24 15.18 -1.17
N THR A 109 -2.43 14.81 -2.17
CA THR A 109 -1.01 14.50 -1.96
C THR A 109 -0.23 15.71 -1.44
N MET A 110 -0.56 16.94 -1.88
CA MET A 110 0.05 18.14 -1.35
C MET A 110 -0.40 18.47 0.07
N LEU A 111 -1.66 18.17 0.45
CA LEU A 111 -2.10 18.29 1.86
C LEU A 111 -1.25 17.39 2.75
N VAL A 112 -1.01 16.13 2.35
CA VAL A 112 -0.13 15.22 3.09
C VAL A 112 1.31 15.75 3.10
N LYS A 113 1.82 16.23 1.97
CA LYS A 113 3.19 16.80 1.88
C LYS A 113 3.41 18.00 2.78
N GLN A 114 2.39 18.80 3.02
CA GLN A 114 2.43 19.97 3.89
C GLN A 114 2.12 19.65 5.37
N GLY A 115 1.87 18.38 5.72
CA GLY A 115 1.51 17.97 7.08
C GLY A 115 0.10 18.42 7.51
N LYS A 116 -0.78 18.75 6.54
CA LYS A 116 -2.19 19.07 6.78
C LYS A 116 -3.07 17.83 6.87
N ALA A 117 -2.55 16.70 6.43
CA ALA A 117 -3.10 15.38 6.63
C ALA A 117 -1.94 14.39 6.84
N ASP A 118 -2.20 13.29 7.54
CA ASP A 118 -1.19 12.28 7.85
C ASP A 118 -1.05 11.26 6.71
N CYS A 119 -2.15 10.92 6.03
CA CYS A 119 -2.16 9.94 4.94
C CYS A 119 -3.26 10.23 3.92
N LEU A 120 -3.24 9.49 2.79
CA LEU A 120 -4.20 9.62 1.71
C LEU A 120 -4.65 8.26 1.20
N LEU A 121 -5.94 8.16 0.89
CA LEU A 121 -6.54 7.04 0.18
C LEU A 121 -7.39 7.56 -0.99
N GLY A 122 -7.13 7.07 -2.20
CA GLY A 122 -7.86 7.46 -3.40
C GLY A 122 -7.79 6.37 -4.47
N GLY A 123 -8.29 6.63 -5.68
CA GLY A 123 -8.24 5.68 -6.79
C GLY A 123 -9.54 4.93 -7.06
N ALA A 124 -10.61 5.22 -6.33
CA ALA A 124 -11.92 4.61 -6.56
C ALA A 124 -12.51 4.91 -7.96
N THR A 125 -12.08 6.02 -8.58
CA THR A 125 -12.61 6.48 -9.89
C THR A 125 -11.54 6.69 -10.97
N TYR A 126 -10.26 6.64 -10.62
CA TYR A 126 -9.14 6.85 -11.56
C TYR A 126 -8.12 5.72 -11.51
N SER A 127 -7.06 5.79 -12.32
CA SER A 127 -6.09 4.71 -12.43
C SER A 127 -5.07 4.73 -11.29
N THR A 128 -4.49 3.55 -10.96
CA THR A 128 -3.36 3.42 -10.01
C THR A 128 -2.20 4.37 -10.35
N ALA A 129 -1.93 4.59 -11.65
CA ALA A 129 -0.90 5.53 -12.08
C ALA A 129 -1.20 6.98 -11.66
N ASP A 130 -2.47 7.35 -11.52
CA ASP A 130 -2.89 8.69 -11.08
C ASP A 130 -2.76 8.87 -9.56
N THR A 131 -2.77 7.79 -8.77
CA THR A 131 -2.39 7.81 -7.35
C THR A 131 -0.87 7.80 -7.17
N VAL A 132 -0.19 6.91 -7.85
CA VAL A 132 1.26 6.68 -7.67
C VAL A 132 2.09 7.87 -8.17
N ARG A 133 1.72 8.48 -9.30
CA ARG A 133 2.49 9.58 -9.90
C ARG A 133 2.65 10.80 -8.96
N PRO A 134 1.61 11.39 -8.37
CA PRO A 134 1.78 12.47 -7.39
C PRO A 134 2.54 12.02 -6.14
N ALA A 135 2.32 10.80 -5.66
CA ALA A 135 3.06 10.26 -4.51
C ALA A 135 4.57 10.24 -4.78
N LEU A 136 5.02 9.68 -5.91
CA LEU A 136 6.42 9.67 -6.32
C LEU A 136 6.98 11.09 -6.53
N GLN A 137 6.18 11.99 -7.07
CA GLN A 137 6.63 13.34 -7.41
C GLN A 137 6.77 14.26 -6.20
N LEU A 138 5.91 14.12 -5.19
CA LEU A 138 5.74 15.06 -4.10
C LEU A 138 6.13 14.47 -2.73
N ILE A 139 5.68 13.27 -2.40
CA ILE A 139 6.01 12.59 -1.16
C ILE A 139 7.42 12.03 -1.23
N LYS A 140 7.75 11.35 -2.32
CA LYS A 140 9.03 10.64 -2.59
C LYS A 140 9.26 9.46 -1.63
N CYS A 141 10.34 8.73 -1.88
CA CYS A 141 10.73 7.62 -1.02
C CYS A 141 11.34 8.09 0.31
N LYS A 142 11.26 7.23 1.31
CA LYS A 142 11.99 7.36 2.58
C LYS A 142 13.51 7.47 2.32
N PRO A 143 14.28 8.10 3.22
CA PRO A 143 15.75 8.05 3.13
C PRO A 143 16.26 6.61 3.06
N GLY A 144 17.12 6.34 2.10
CA GLY A 144 17.70 5.01 1.87
C GLY A 144 16.89 4.11 0.93
N ILE A 145 15.63 4.41 0.66
CA ILE A 145 14.78 3.69 -0.30
C ILE A 145 14.83 4.41 -1.65
N LYS A 146 15.09 3.66 -2.71
CA LYS A 146 15.20 4.19 -4.08
C LYS A 146 13.93 3.99 -4.91
N SER A 147 13.16 2.94 -4.60
CA SER A 147 12.00 2.53 -5.37
C SER A 147 10.78 2.31 -4.47
N VAL A 148 9.61 2.71 -4.96
CA VAL A 148 8.33 2.34 -4.35
C VAL A 148 7.98 0.92 -4.81
N SER A 149 7.52 0.11 -3.89
CA SER A 149 6.98 -1.23 -4.16
C SER A 149 5.55 -1.36 -3.65
N SER A 150 4.97 -2.53 -3.79
CA SER A 150 3.63 -2.82 -3.28
C SER A 150 3.58 -4.14 -2.53
N CYS A 151 2.64 -4.21 -1.58
CA CYS A 151 2.31 -5.44 -0.90
C CYS A 151 0.80 -5.68 -0.94
N PHE A 152 0.41 -6.94 -1.00
CA PHE A 152 -0.95 -7.38 -0.67
C PHE A 152 -0.89 -8.21 0.62
N ILE A 153 -1.80 -7.92 1.54
CA ILE A 153 -2.07 -8.82 2.67
C ILE A 153 -3.29 -9.64 2.31
N LEU A 154 -3.14 -10.95 2.35
CA LEU A 154 -4.19 -11.89 2.06
C LEU A 154 -4.61 -12.58 3.36
N MET A 155 -5.92 -12.64 3.60
CA MET A 155 -6.47 -13.21 4.83
C MET A 155 -7.55 -14.25 4.52
N ARG A 156 -7.54 -15.35 5.27
CA ARG A 156 -8.55 -16.43 5.18
C ARG A 156 -8.72 -17.08 6.56
N GLY A 157 -9.83 -16.75 7.23
CA GLY A 157 -9.98 -17.16 8.64
C GLY A 157 -8.88 -16.56 9.51
N ASP A 158 -8.14 -17.41 10.21
CA ASP A 158 -7.00 -17.01 11.06
C ASP A 158 -5.67 -16.95 10.28
N GLU A 159 -5.67 -17.34 9.02
CA GLU A 159 -4.47 -17.32 8.17
C GLU A 159 -4.27 -15.94 7.57
N SER A 160 -3.06 -15.41 7.69
CA SER A 160 -2.65 -14.13 7.10
C SER A 160 -1.29 -14.30 6.44
N ILE A 161 -1.19 -13.86 5.18
CA ILE A 161 0.04 -13.90 4.40
C ILE A 161 0.30 -12.56 3.71
N ALA A 162 1.57 -12.25 3.47
CA ALA A 162 1.99 -11.06 2.73
C ALA A 162 2.59 -11.45 1.37
N MET A 163 2.29 -10.69 0.32
CA MET A 163 2.77 -10.91 -1.05
C MET A 163 3.29 -9.61 -1.67
N GLY A 164 4.56 -9.51 -2.00
CA GLY A 164 5.23 -8.36 -2.61
C GLY A 164 6.24 -8.76 -3.71
N ASP A 165 6.55 -7.94 -4.71
CA ASP A 165 5.73 -6.88 -5.25
C ASP A 165 4.71 -7.45 -6.25
N CYS A 166 3.48 -6.98 -6.20
CA CYS A 166 2.41 -7.54 -7.04
C CYS A 166 1.76 -6.51 -7.98
N ALA A 167 2.14 -5.20 -7.90
CA ALA A 167 1.41 -4.17 -8.62
C ALA A 167 2.24 -3.00 -9.17
N ILE A 168 3.50 -2.82 -8.80
CA ILE A 168 4.29 -1.62 -9.12
C ILE A 168 5.47 -1.94 -10.05
N ASN A 169 6.42 -2.77 -9.62
CA ASN A 169 7.65 -3.00 -10.35
C ASN A 169 7.52 -4.14 -11.35
N ILE A 170 7.58 -3.82 -12.65
CA ILE A 170 7.35 -4.78 -13.74
C ILE A 170 8.41 -5.87 -13.73
N ASP A 171 9.68 -5.49 -13.76
CA ASP A 171 10.84 -6.39 -13.66
C ASP A 171 11.86 -5.74 -12.74
N PRO A 172 11.73 -5.93 -11.42
CA PRO A 172 12.56 -5.28 -10.44
C PRO A 172 14.02 -5.74 -10.54
N SER A 173 14.92 -4.79 -10.39
CA SER A 173 16.36 -5.06 -10.19
C SER A 173 16.59 -5.80 -8.87
N GLU A 174 17.79 -6.31 -8.68
CA GLU A 174 18.20 -6.95 -7.42
C GLU A 174 18.06 -5.98 -6.23
N ASP A 175 18.46 -4.70 -6.39
CA ASP A 175 18.29 -3.66 -5.36
C ASP A 175 16.83 -3.48 -4.97
N GLU A 176 15.93 -3.38 -5.96
CA GLU A 176 14.49 -3.21 -5.75
C GLU A 176 13.86 -4.43 -5.08
N ILE A 177 14.33 -5.64 -5.37
CA ILE A 177 13.88 -6.86 -4.67
C ILE A 177 14.31 -6.82 -3.21
N VAL A 178 15.55 -6.41 -2.90
CA VAL A 178 16.02 -6.27 -1.52
C VAL A 178 15.18 -5.27 -0.76
N GLU A 179 14.96 -4.07 -1.31
CA GLU A 179 14.11 -3.02 -0.70
C GLU A 179 12.68 -3.51 -0.49
N SER A 180 12.06 -4.08 -1.53
CA SER A 180 10.71 -4.63 -1.46
C SER A 180 10.56 -5.75 -0.42
N THR A 181 11.58 -6.59 -0.27
CA THR A 181 11.61 -7.68 0.73
C THR A 181 11.52 -7.12 2.14
N ILE A 182 12.35 -6.13 2.46
CA ILE A 182 12.41 -5.50 3.78
C ILE A 182 11.11 -4.74 4.08
N GLU A 183 10.63 -3.93 3.13
CA GLU A 183 9.39 -3.18 3.29
C GLU A 183 8.16 -4.10 3.40
N THR A 184 8.14 -5.24 2.69
CA THR A 184 7.05 -6.22 2.79
C THR A 184 7.06 -6.92 4.15
N ALA A 185 8.23 -7.24 4.69
CA ALA A 185 8.35 -7.78 6.05
C ALA A 185 7.82 -6.79 7.09
N HIS A 186 8.21 -5.51 7.02
CA HIS A 186 7.68 -4.47 7.91
C HIS A 186 6.16 -4.32 7.78
N THR A 187 5.63 -4.36 6.55
CA THR A 187 4.17 -4.31 6.34
C THR A 187 3.50 -5.52 7.00
N ALA A 188 4.06 -6.72 6.86
CA ALA A 188 3.55 -7.92 7.50
C ALA A 188 3.50 -7.79 9.04
N GLU A 189 4.54 -7.21 9.65
CA GLU A 189 4.60 -6.95 11.10
C GLU A 189 3.48 -6.01 11.58
N VAL A 190 3.15 -4.96 10.80
CA VAL A 190 2.03 -4.06 11.12
C VAL A 190 0.71 -4.85 11.22
N PHE A 191 0.57 -5.91 10.42
CA PHE A 191 -0.58 -6.82 10.47
C PHE A 191 -0.45 -7.93 11.52
N GLY A 192 0.58 -7.89 12.36
CA GLY A 192 0.82 -8.91 13.40
C GLY A 192 1.32 -10.24 12.86
N ILE A 193 1.79 -10.28 11.61
CA ILE A 193 2.44 -11.45 11.03
C ILE A 193 3.91 -11.45 11.48
N ASP A 194 4.39 -12.55 12.08
CA ASP A 194 5.83 -12.81 12.29
C ASP A 194 6.43 -13.24 10.94
N PRO A 195 7.15 -12.36 10.20
CA PRO A 195 7.46 -12.63 8.81
C PRO A 195 8.49 -13.75 8.66
N ARG A 196 8.12 -14.78 7.90
CA ARG A 196 9.01 -15.81 7.37
C ARG A 196 9.01 -15.64 5.86
N VAL A 197 10.03 -14.96 5.37
CA VAL A 197 10.07 -14.42 4.01
C VAL A 197 10.72 -15.41 3.05
N ALA A 198 9.98 -15.82 2.03
CA ALA A 198 10.49 -16.63 0.92
C ALA A 198 10.66 -15.78 -0.34
N LEU A 199 11.89 -15.69 -0.87
CA LEU A 199 12.12 -15.14 -2.20
C LEU A 199 11.88 -16.26 -3.23
N LEU A 200 10.82 -16.06 -4.04
CA LEU A 200 10.27 -17.10 -4.89
C LEU A 200 10.96 -17.22 -6.25
N SER A 201 11.07 -18.44 -6.73
CA SER A 201 11.61 -18.80 -8.03
C SER A 201 11.00 -20.13 -8.51
N TYR A 202 11.21 -20.48 -9.76
CA TYR A 202 11.01 -21.87 -10.23
C TYR A 202 12.13 -22.82 -9.78
N SER A 203 13.15 -22.31 -9.11
CA SER A 203 14.30 -23.03 -8.55
C SER A 203 14.25 -23.06 -7.04
N THR A 204 14.77 -24.12 -6.43
CA THR A 204 15.07 -24.22 -5.00
C THR A 204 16.55 -24.56 -4.82
N LYS A 205 17.31 -23.67 -4.16
CA LYS A 205 18.72 -23.88 -3.79
C LYS A 205 19.58 -24.40 -4.96
N GLY A 206 19.45 -23.78 -6.13
CA GLY A 206 20.26 -24.09 -7.31
C GLY A 206 19.74 -25.26 -8.16
N SER A 207 18.50 -25.74 -7.95
CA SER A 207 17.91 -26.79 -8.79
C SER A 207 17.64 -26.33 -10.24
N GLY A 208 17.48 -25.03 -10.46
CA GLY A 208 17.38 -24.36 -11.75
C GLY A 208 18.55 -23.40 -11.99
N LYS A 209 18.69 -22.93 -13.23
CA LYS A 209 19.72 -21.94 -13.63
C LYS A 209 19.08 -20.85 -14.50
N GLY A 210 19.54 -19.62 -14.34
CA GLY A 210 19.10 -18.48 -15.14
C GLY A 210 19.21 -17.16 -14.37
N GLU A 211 19.19 -16.05 -15.09
CA GLU A 211 19.36 -14.70 -14.53
C GLU A 211 18.36 -14.40 -13.41
N THR A 212 17.10 -14.81 -13.58
CA THR A 212 16.06 -14.62 -12.56
C THR A 212 16.35 -15.43 -11.30
N VAL A 213 16.90 -16.65 -11.44
CA VAL A 213 17.29 -17.50 -10.31
C VAL A 213 18.43 -16.84 -9.53
N ASP A 214 19.46 -16.39 -10.26
CA ASP A 214 20.63 -15.71 -9.68
C ASP A 214 20.21 -14.42 -8.98
N LYS A 215 19.33 -13.62 -9.60
CA LYS A 215 18.76 -12.40 -9.03
C LYS A 215 18.08 -12.66 -7.68
N MET A 216 17.20 -13.67 -7.59
CA MET A 216 16.48 -13.99 -6.35
C MET A 216 17.42 -14.55 -5.28
N ARG A 217 18.40 -15.38 -5.64
CA ARG A 217 19.40 -15.89 -4.72
C ARG A 217 20.29 -14.77 -4.16
N ASN A 218 20.81 -13.90 -5.03
CA ASN A 218 21.67 -12.79 -4.62
C ASN A 218 20.91 -11.82 -3.72
N ALA A 219 19.67 -11.47 -4.08
CA ALA A 219 18.81 -10.63 -3.24
C ALA A 219 18.60 -11.24 -1.85
N THR A 220 18.37 -12.57 -1.78
CA THR A 220 18.26 -13.27 -0.49
C THR A 220 19.50 -13.08 0.39
N LEU A 221 20.69 -13.31 -0.15
CA LEU A 221 21.94 -13.15 0.59
C LEU A 221 22.12 -11.71 1.08
N ARG A 222 21.80 -10.73 0.25
CA ARG A 222 21.90 -9.30 0.62
C ARG A 222 20.90 -8.91 1.69
N VAL A 223 19.68 -9.45 1.68
CA VAL A 223 18.71 -9.22 2.76
C VAL A 223 19.20 -9.86 4.06
N GLN A 224 19.74 -11.07 4.01
CA GLN A 224 20.31 -11.75 5.19
C GLN A 224 21.48 -10.95 5.80
N GLU A 225 22.31 -10.31 4.96
CA GLU A 225 23.38 -9.43 5.42
C GLU A 225 22.86 -8.11 6.01
N ALA A 226 21.87 -7.47 5.35
CA ALA A 226 21.33 -6.19 5.76
C ALA A 226 20.41 -6.29 7.00
N CYS A 227 19.69 -7.39 7.16
CA CYS A 227 18.72 -7.63 8.23
C CYS A 227 18.90 -9.04 8.82
N PRO A 228 19.96 -9.29 9.64
CA PRO A 228 20.28 -10.63 10.16
C PRO A 228 19.19 -11.26 11.03
N GLU A 229 18.35 -10.46 11.68
CA GLU A 229 17.22 -10.96 12.48
C GLU A 229 16.04 -11.41 11.62
N LEU A 230 15.89 -10.93 10.39
CA LEU A 230 14.78 -11.28 9.54
C LEU A 230 14.88 -12.74 9.10
N LYS A 231 13.82 -13.52 9.37
CA LYS A 231 13.73 -14.88 8.86
C LYS A 231 13.46 -14.85 7.36
N VAL A 232 14.52 -14.87 6.55
CA VAL A 232 14.44 -14.80 5.09
C VAL A 232 15.25 -15.93 4.46
N ASP A 233 14.70 -16.56 3.42
CA ASP A 233 15.38 -17.58 2.64
C ASP A 233 14.94 -17.56 1.17
N GLY A 234 15.77 -18.08 0.30
CA GLY A 234 15.58 -18.10 -1.16
C GLY A 234 16.85 -18.59 -1.87
N GLU A 235 16.82 -18.82 -3.16
CA GLU A 235 15.57 -18.86 -3.92
C GLU A 235 14.80 -20.16 -3.59
N LEU A 236 13.48 -20.08 -3.49
CA LEU A 236 12.60 -21.21 -3.19
C LEU A 236 11.48 -21.32 -4.22
N GLN A 237 11.15 -22.55 -4.62
CA GLN A 237 9.86 -22.83 -5.26
C GLN A 237 8.73 -22.65 -4.25
N PHE A 238 7.53 -22.31 -4.73
CA PHE A 238 6.39 -22.04 -3.86
C PHE A 238 6.01 -23.26 -2.99
N ASP A 239 6.02 -24.48 -3.57
CA ASP A 239 5.78 -25.72 -2.82
C ASP A 239 6.80 -25.93 -1.70
N ALA A 240 8.08 -25.69 -1.98
CA ALA A 240 9.13 -25.77 -0.97
C ALA A 240 9.01 -24.69 0.11
N ALA A 241 8.44 -23.50 -0.23
CA ALA A 241 8.23 -22.43 0.73
C ALA A 241 7.10 -22.73 1.72
N VAL A 242 6.03 -23.45 1.30
CA VAL A 242 4.80 -23.58 2.11
C VAL A 242 4.52 -24.99 2.63
N ALA A 243 5.06 -26.05 1.99
CA ALA A 243 4.81 -27.44 2.39
C ALA A 243 6.01 -28.00 3.20
N PRO A 244 5.82 -28.32 4.49
CA PRO A 244 6.92 -28.75 5.39
C PRO A 244 7.74 -29.92 4.86
N GLU A 245 7.09 -30.93 4.30
CA GLU A 245 7.73 -32.12 3.74
C GLU A 245 8.58 -31.77 2.50
N VAL A 246 8.10 -30.85 1.65
CA VAL A 246 8.83 -30.38 0.47
C VAL A 246 9.99 -29.48 0.87
N GLY A 247 9.76 -28.58 1.82
CA GLY A 247 10.78 -27.69 2.38
C GLY A 247 11.94 -28.47 3.00
N GLN A 248 11.63 -29.48 3.81
CA GLN A 248 12.64 -30.34 4.42
C GLN A 248 13.45 -31.13 3.38
N LEU A 249 12.80 -31.58 2.30
CA LEU A 249 13.47 -32.33 1.23
C LEU A 249 14.36 -31.44 0.36
N LYS A 250 13.86 -30.27 -0.08
CA LYS A 250 14.51 -29.41 -1.08
C LYS A 250 15.43 -28.36 -0.49
N ALA A 251 15.20 -27.93 0.76
CA ALA A 251 15.97 -26.91 1.46
C ALA A 251 16.23 -27.30 2.93
N PRO A 252 16.94 -28.42 3.17
CA PRO A 252 17.20 -28.90 4.52
C PRO A 252 17.96 -27.87 5.36
N GLY A 253 17.53 -27.64 6.60
CA GLY A 253 18.13 -26.65 7.50
C GLY A 253 17.62 -25.21 7.33
N SER A 254 16.75 -24.93 6.36
CA SER A 254 16.07 -23.63 6.23
C SER A 254 15.15 -23.40 7.43
N LYS A 255 15.16 -22.15 7.96
CA LYS A 255 14.20 -21.72 9.00
C LYS A 255 12.90 -21.16 8.41
N VAL A 256 12.79 -21.10 7.08
CA VAL A 256 11.66 -20.52 6.34
C VAL A 256 10.95 -21.55 5.48
N ALA A 257 11.70 -22.40 4.77
CA ALA A 257 11.12 -23.40 3.88
C ALA A 257 10.14 -24.33 4.61
N GLY A 258 8.97 -24.51 4.01
CA GLY A 258 7.84 -25.25 4.57
C GLY A 258 6.91 -24.44 5.48
N TYR A 259 7.32 -23.22 5.87
CA TYR A 259 6.58 -22.41 6.85
C TYR A 259 6.51 -20.92 6.48
N ALA A 260 6.84 -20.56 5.23
CA ALA A 260 6.78 -19.19 4.77
C ALA A 260 5.34 -18.63 4.82
N ASN A 261 5.24 -17.36 5.20
CA ASN A 261 4.00 -16.59 5.23
C ASN A 261 4.14 -15.21 4.58
N THR A 262 5.32 -14.91 4.07
CA THR A 262 5.63 -13.68 3.34
C THR A 262 6.38 -14.07 2.09
N PHE A 263 5.87 -13.65 0.92
CA PHE A 263 6.33 -14.12 -0.38
C PHE A 263 6.76 -12.96 -1.26
N ILE A 264 7.99 -13.02 -1.78
CA ILE A 264 8.53 -12.03 -2.69
C ILE A 264 8.67 -12.64 -4.08
N PHE A 265 8.05 -11.99 -5.06
CA PHE A 265 7.99 -12.46 -6.43
C PHE A 265 9.11 -11.88 -7.29
N PRO A 266 9.61 -12.62 -8.29
CA PRO A 266 10.71 -12.18 -9.14
C PRO A 266 10.33 -11.05 -10.13
N ASN A 267 9.05 -10.89 -10.41
CA ASN A 267 8.49 -9.87 -11.30
C ASN A 267 6.98 -9.75 -11.12
N ILE A 268 6.40 -8.69 -11.71
CA ILE A 268 4.98 -8.36 -11.56
C ILE A 268 4.05 -9.46 -12.12
N ASN A 269 4.43 -10.17 -13.17
CA ASN A 269 3.58 -11.23 -13.73
C ASN A 269 3.35 -12.33 -12.70
N ALA A 270 4.43 -12.81 -12.07
CA ALA A 270 4.35 -13.84 -11.03
C ALA A 270 3.53 -13.34 -9.83
N GLY A 271 3.81 -12.14 -9.34
CA GLY A 271 3.11 -11.56 -8.18
C GLY A 271 1.64 -11.27 -8.45
N ASN A 272 1.33 -10.62 -9.56
CA ASN A 272 -0.05 -10.24 -9.91
C ASN A 272 -0.93 -11.46 -10.20
N ILE A 273 -0.41 -12.45 -10.90
CA ILE A 273 -1.13 -13.71 -11.15
C ILE A 273 -1.28 -14.48 -9.84
N GLY A 274 -0.20 -14.58 -9.04
CA GLY A 274 -0.16 -15.34 -7.78
C GLY A 274 -1.20 -14.87 -6.78
N TYR A 275 -1.24 -13.57 -6.46
CA TYR A 275 -2.22 -13.08 -5.48
C TYR A 275 -3.66 -13.24 -5.96
N LYS A 276 -3.92 -13.06 -7.27
CA LYS A 276 -5.27 -13.25 -7.83
C LYS A 276 -5.72 -14.70 -7.80
N ILE A 277 -4.81 -15.66 -8.03
CA ILE A 277 -5.10 -17.08 -7.87
C ILE A 277 -5.46 -17.37 -6.41
N ALA A 278 -4.65 -16.90 -5.45
CA ALA A 278 -4.93 -17.08 -4.04
C ALA A 278 -6.28 -16.45 -3.66
N GLN A 279 -6.57 -15.25 -4.12
CA GLN A 279 -7.84 -14.57 -3.88
C GLN A 279 -9.02 -15.34 -4.48
N ARG A 280 -8.98 -15.63 -5.79
CA ARG A 280 -10.15 -16.15 -6.53
C ARG A 280 -10.38 -17.64 -6.38
N LEU A 281 -9.33 -18.44 -6.32
CA LEU A 281 -9.40 -19.88 -6.17
C LEU A 281 -9.08 -20.34 -4.74
N GLY A 282 -8.18 -19.63 -4.03
CA GLY A 282 -7.81 -19.97 -2.67
C GLY A 282 -8.76 -19.43 -1.59
N GLY A 283 -9.73 -18.57 -1.96
CA GLY A 283 -10.71 -18.02 -1.04
C GLY A 283 -10.15 -17.01 -0.03
N PHE A 284 -9.01 -16.38 -0.36
CA PHE A 284 -8.48 -15.29 0.43
C PHE A 284 -9.18 -13.96 0.13
N GLU A 285 -9.40 -13.16 1.14
CA GLU A 285 -9.61 -11.72 0.99
C GLU A 285 -8.25 -11.06 0.75
N ALA A 286 -8.14 -10.17 -0.23
CA ALA A 286 -6.89 -9.50 -0.58
C ALA A 286 -7.01 -7.99 -0.31
N TYR A 287 -6.14 -7.48 0.54
CA TYR A 287 -6.05 -6.06 0.91
C TYR A 287 -4.80 -5.44 0.27
N GLY A 288 -5.02 -4.47 -0.60
CA GLY A 288 -3.96 -3.81 -1.36
C GLY A 288 -4.43 -3.26 -2.71
N PRO A 289 -3.50 -2.68 -3.53
CA PRO A 289 -2.07 -2.64 -3.22
C PRO A 289 -1.74 -1.63 -2.11
N ILE A 290 -0.97 -2.07 -1.13
CA ILE A 290 -0.38 -1.22 -0.10
C ILE A 290 0.94 -0.71 -0.65
N LEU A 291 1.08 0.60 -0.87
CA LEU A 291 2.31 1.19 -1.37
C LEU A 291 3.35 1.29 -0.25
N GLN A 292 4.56 0.86 -0.57
CA GLN A 292 5.67 0.76 0.36
C GLN A 292 6.83 1.67 -0.03
N GLY A 293 7.63 2.09 0.95
CA GLY A 293 8.82 2.90 0.74
C GLY A 293 8.56 4.41 0.60
N LEU A 294 7.32 4.89 0.67
CA LEU A 294 6.98 6.32 0.64
C LEU A 294 7.23 7.01 2.00
N ASN A 295 7.62 8.29 1.99
CA ASN A 295 7.79 9.11 3.21
C ASN A 295 6.50 9.35 4.01
N ALA A 296 5.33 9.15 3.40
CA ALA A 296 4.03 9.17 4.06
C ALA A 296 3.11 8.16 3.36
N PRO A 297 2.18 7.54 4.08
CA PRO A 297 1.28 6.55 3.50
C PRO A 297 0.32 7.20 2.48
N ILE A 298 0.45 6.77 1.24
CA ILE A 298 -0.49 7.06 0.14
C ILE A 298 -0.88 5.71 -0.42
N ASN A 299 -2.15 5.36 -0.38
CA ASN A 299 -2.61 4.09 -0.93
C ASN A 299 -3.68 4.27 -2.01
N ASP A 300 -3.76 3.24 -2.85
CA ASP A 300 -4.63 3.20 -4.01
C ASP A 300 -5.81 2.26 -3.78
N LEU A 301 -6.96 2.63 -4.30
CA LEU A 301 -8.15 1.79 -4.34
C LEU A 301 -8.32 1.17 -5.73
N SER A 302 -8.84 -0.03 -5.78
CA SER A 302 -9.36 -0.57 -7.03
C SER A 302 -10.63 0.19 -7.44
N ARG A 303 -10.80 0.51 -8.72
CA ARG A 303 -12.05 1.06 -9.25
C ARG A 303 -13.26 0.15 -9.01
N GLY A 304 -13.02 -1.14 -8.84
CA GLY A 304 -14.05 -2.13 -8.48
C GLY A 304 -14.20 -2.38 -6.98
N CYS A 305 -13.61 -1.55 -6.11
CA CYS A 305 -13.74 -1.70 -4.66
C CYS A 305 -15.18 -1.45 -4.19
N ASN A 306 -15.53 -2.04 -3.06
CA ASN A 306 -16.76 -1.77 -2.34
C ASN A 306 -16.50 -0.90 -1.09
N ALA A 307 -17.56 -0.47 -0.40
CA ALA A 307 -17.46 0.40 0.78
C ALA A 307 -16.70 -0.25 1.96
N GLU A 308 -16.82 -1.57 2.12
CA GLU A 308 -16.08 -2.32 3.16
C GLU A 308 -14.57 -2.33 2.87
N GLU A 309 -14.19 -2.52 1.62
CA GLU A 309 -12.80 -2.44 1.20
C GLU A 309 -12.23 -1.03 1.41
N VAL A 310 -12.99 0.03 1.10
CA VAL A 310 -12.56 1.41 1.37
C VAL A 310 -12.33 1.63 2.86
N TYR A 311 -13.27 1.21 3.71
CA TYR A 311 -13.15 1.31 5.16
C TYR A 311 -11.89 0.61 5.69
N LYS A 312 -11.70 -0.65 5.30
CA LYS A 312 -10.54 -1.44 5.71
C LYS A 312 -9.22 -0.85 5.20
N MET A 313 -9.18 -0.40 3.94
CA MET A 313 -7.99 0.24 3.38
C MET A 313 -7.68 1.58 4.05
N ALA A 314 -8.68 2.33 4.51
CA ALA A 314 -8.45 3.55 5.29
C ALA A 314 -7.78 3.25 6.64
N LEU A 315 -8.26 2.23 7.37
CA LEU A 315 -7.62 1.77 8.61
C LEU A 315 -6.18 1.30 8.37
N ILE A 316 -5.96 0.50 7.32
CA ILE A 316 -4.63 0.05 6.91
C ILE A 316 -3.71 1.24 6.64
N THR A 317 -4.16 2.18 5.80
CA THR A 317 -3.35 3.34 5.39
C THR A 317 -2.92 4.16 6.61
N ALA A 318 -3.80 4.39 7.55
CA ALA A 318 -3.49 5.12 8.79
C ALA A 318 -2.63 4.31 9.78
N ALA A 319 -2.77 2.98 9.80
CA ALA A 319 -1.97 2.11 10.67
C ALA A 319 -0.49 1.98 10.25
N LEU A 320 -0.16 2.39 9.02
CA LEU A 320 1.23 2.42 8.50
C LEU A 320 2.03 3.64 8.97
N ILE A 321 1.41 4.57 9.72
CA ILE A 321 2.06 5.74 10.34
C ILE A 321 2.71 5.23 11.65
#